data_a6a034934b6c00c166050b9c62a8b3b4
#
_entry.id   a6a034934b6c00c166050b9c62a8b3b4
#
_cell.length_a   1.000
_cell.length_b   1.000
_cell.length_c   1.000
_cell.angle_alpha   90.00
_cell.angle_beta   90.00
_cell.angle_gamma   90.00
#
_symmetry.space_group_name_H-M   'P 1'
#
loop_
_entity.id
_entity.type
_entity.pdbx_description
1 polymer ?
#
loop_
_entity_poly.entity_id
_entity_poly.type
_entity_poly.pdbx_seq_one_letter_code
_entity_poly.pdbx_strand_id
1 'polypeptide(L)'
;GYSDVIRSSMSPDIPVDSPAITFADTGLLTKQCTNYLSSWGISKRDAEQAVKYALNAQKQYSSDIRRKAENIVRESRRKEEPIILLAGRPYHTDPLIQHKLSEMIANLGVNVISDDIVRDNSEIETQDTYLIKQWAYMNRILKAAEWTARQGNDIQFVQMTSFGCGPDAFLLDEVRDILHRNGKPFTLLKIDDVNNIGSLKLRVRSLVESLKQTPLRGTTEKFRTKEV
;
A
#
# COMPACT_ATOMS: atom_id res chain seq x y z
N GLY A 1 22.24 7.18 8.05
CA GLY A 1 20.93 6.64 8.45
C GLY A 1 20.64 6.86 9.93
N TYR A 2 19.51 6.38 10.46
CA TYR A 2 19.16 6.54 11.89
C TYR A 2 20.20 5.90 12.82
N SER A 3 20.77 4.76 12.43
CA SER A 3 21.85 4.11 13.16
C SER A 3 23.11 5.00 13.29
N ASP A 4 23.43 5.77 12.27
CA ASP A 4 24.56 6.70 12.31
C ASP A 4 24.28 7.89 13.24
N VAL A 5 23.05 8.40 13.23
CA VAL A 5 22.61 9.44 14.15
C VAL A 5 22.69 8.93 15.61
N ILE A 6 22.19 7.73 15.88
CA ILE A 6 22.25 7.13 17.21
C ILE A 6 23.72 7.00 17.68
N ARG A 7 24.58 6.43 16.84
CA ARG A 7 26.01 6.27 17.14
C ARG A 7 26.72 7.58 17.44
N SER A 8 26.42 8.63 16.65
CA SER A 8 27.09 9.93 16.80
C SER A 8 26.51 10.79 17.93
N SER A 9 25.23 10.68 18.21
CA SER A 9 24.54 11.55 19.19
C SER A 9 24.43 10.96 20.59
N MET A 10 24.37 9.65 20.72
CA MET A 10 24.10 8.99 22.00
C MET A 10 25.32 8.25 22.56
N SER A 11 26.40 8.06 21.79
CA SER A 11 27.57 7.27 22.20
C SER A 11 27.18 5.99 22.97
N PRO A 12 26.34 5.12 22.42
CA PRO A 12 25.73 4.04 23.17
C PRO A 12 26.77 3.02 23.64
N ASP A 13 26.63 2.54 24.88
CA ASP A 13 27.46 1.46 25.44
C ASP A 13 27.20 0.12 24.70
N ILE A 14 26.05 0.01 24.04
CA ILE A 14 25.66 -1.17 23.26
C ILE A 14 25.99 -0.91 21.79
N PRO A 15 26.65 -1.87 21.09
CA PRO A 15 26.93 -1.75 19.67
C PRO A 15 25.65 -1.53 18.85
N VAL A 16 25.70 -0.57 17.94
CA VAL A 16 24.59 -0.27 16.98
C VAL A 16 25.05 -0.68 15.58
N ASP A 17 24.59 -1.83 15.14
CA ASP A 17 24.90 -2.36 13.82
C ASP A 17 24.00 -1.77 12.73
N SER A 18 24.56 -1.61 11.54
CA SER A 18 23.83 -1.10 10.37
C SER A 18 24.35 -1.78 9.11
N PRO A 19 24.09 -3.09 8.96
CA PRO A 19 24.50 -3.81 7.77
C PRO A 19 23.75 -3.28 6.54
N ALA A 20 24.48 -3.13 5.42
CA ALA A 20 23.87 -2.79 4.14
C ALA A 20 23.16 -4.02 3.58
N ILE A 21 21.83 -4.00 3.57
CA ILE A 21 20.98 -5.11 3.10
C ILE A 21 20.01 -4.59 2.06
N THR A 22 19.91 -5.30 0.93
CA THR A 22 18.91 -5.02 -0.12
C THR A 22 17.89 -6.14 -0.25
N PHE A 23 16.65 -5.77 -0.51
CA PHE A 23 15.56 -6.73 -0.82
C PHE A 23 15.25 -6.81 -2.32
N ALA A 24 15.98 -6.05 -3.16
CA ALA A 24 15.74 -6.01 -4.60
C ALA A 24 16.23 -7.27 -5.33
N ASP A 25 17.24 -7.93 -4.79
CA ASP A 25 17.82 -9.18 -5.31
C ASP A 25 17.98 -10.20 -4.20
N THR A 26 17.34 -11.36 -4.36
CA THR A 26 17.36 -12.43 -3.35
C THR A 26 18.71 -13.09 -3.15
N GLY A 27 19.52 -13.18 -4.20
CA GLY A 27 20.88 -13.72 -4.11
C GLY A 27 21.78 -12.80 -3.29
N LEU A 28 21.71 -11.50 -3.58
CA LEU A 28 22.47 -10.48 -2.85
C LEU A 28 21.98 -10.37 -1.40
N LEU A 29 20.65 -10.37 -1.17
CA LEU A 29 20.06 -10.43 0.16
C LEU A 29 20.61 -11.61 0.98
N THR A 30 20.57 -12.81 0.40
CA THR A 30 21.08 -14.02 1.08
C THR A 30 22.55 -13.86 1.44
N LYS A 31 23.38 -13.37 0.49
CA LYS A 31 24.81 -13.13 0.73
C LYS A 31 25.07 -12.12 1.84
N GLN A 32 24.35 -11.00 1.82
CA GLN A 32 24.51 -9.93 2.82
C GLN A 32 24.06 -10.39 4.21
N CYS A 33 22.91 -11.04 4.31
CA CYS A 33 22.44 -11.61 5.58
C CYS A 33 23.39 -12.69 6.12
N THR A 34 23.86 -13.59 5.26
CA THR A 34 24.80 -14.66 5.64
C THR A 34 26.10 -14.05 6.16
N ASN A 35 26.68 -13.07 5.48
CA ASN A 35 27.91 -12.42 5.91
C ASN A 35 27.73 -11.74 7.29
N TYR A 36 26.60 -11.05 7.49
CA TYR A 36 26.31 -10.38 8.74
C TYR A 36 26.11 -11.37 9.90
N LEU A 37 25.33 -12.41 9.70
CA LEU A 37 25.07 -13.43 10.71
C LEU A 37 26.33 -14.26 11.04
N SER A 38 27.24 -14.43 10.07
CA SER A 38 28.53 -15.10 10.31
C SER A 38 29.41 -14.33 11.29
N SER A 39 29.31 -12.99 11.36
CA SER A 39 30.02 -12.19 12.38
C SER A 39 29.54 -12.47 13.82
N TRP A 40 28.35 -13.06 13.95
CA TRP A 40 27.77 -13.49 15.24
C TRP A 40 28.01 -14.98 15.53
N GLY A 41 28.86 -15.65 14.73
CA GLY A 41 29.19 -17.06 14.90
C GLY A 41 28.15 -18.04 14.34
N ILE A 42 27.16 -17.56 13.57
CA ILE A 42 26.17 -18.42 12.93
C ILE A 42 26.77 -19.06 11.69
N SER A 43 26.58 -20.38 11.52
CA SER A 43 27.11 -21.10 10.37
C SER A 43 26.46 -20.59 9.08
N LYS A 44 27.23 -20.61 7.98
CA LYS A 44 26.72 -20.22 6.65
C LYS A 44 25.45 -20.99 6.27
N ARG A 45 25.45 -22.31 6.54
CA ARG A 45 24.31 -23.18 6.24
C ARG A 45 23.05 -22.75 6.99
N ASP A 46 23.16 -22.45 8.27
CA ASP A 46 22.03 -22.07 9.10
C ASP A 46 21.52 -20.67 8.72
N ALA A 47 22.43 -19.74 8.41
CA ALA A 47 22.07 -18.41 7.93
C ALA A 47 21.33 -18.47 6.57
N GLU A 48 21.82 -19.22 5.59
CA GLU A 48 21.13 -19.41 4.30
C GLU A 48 19.74 -20.06 4.48
N GLN A 49 19.65 -21.05 5.37
CA GLN A 49 18.40 -21.72 5.67
C GLN A 49 17.40 -20.76 6.35
N ALA A 50 17.84 -19.93 7.29
CA ALA A 50 17.02 -18.92 7.94
C ALA A 50 16.48 -17.88 6.94
N VAL A 51 17.33 -17.37 6.04
CA VAL A 51 16.90 -16.44 4.98
C VAL A 51 15.85 -17.09 4.07
N LYS A 52 16.04 -18.35 3.69
CA LYS A 52 15.08 -19.10 2.87
C LYS A 52 13.72 -19.21 3.58
N TYR A 53 13.70 -19.54 4.87
CA TYR A 53 12.46 -19.57 5.65
C TYR A 53 11.80 -18.21 5.74
N ALA A 54 12.56 -17.14 5.99
CA ALA A 54 12.05 -15.79 6.08
C ALA A 54 11.41 -15.33 4.75
N LEU A 55 12.05 -15.61 3.61
CA LEU A 55 11.51 -15.31 2.28
C LEU A 55 10.20 -16.08 2.00
N ASN A 56 10.14 -17.36 2.38
CA ASN A 56 8.92 -18.15 2.23
C ASN A 56 7.79 -17.61 3.12
N ALA A 57 8.08 -17.24 4.37
CA ALA A 57 7.10 -16.63 5.28
C ALA A 57 6.59 -15.29 4.73
N GLN A 58 7.47 -14.45 4.18
CA GLN A 58 7.08 -13.19 3.53
C GLN A 58 6.17 -13.43 2.32
N LYS A 59 6.50 -14.40 1.48
CA LYS A 59 5.67 -14.78 0.33
C LYS A 59 4.30 -15.29 0.74
N GLN A 60 4.26 -16.14 1.78
CA GLN A 60 3.00 -16.65 2.33
C GLN A 60 2.14 -15.51 2.88
N TYR A 61 2.73 -14.61 3.67
CA TYR A 61 2.06 -13.42 4.20
C TYR A 61 1.45 -12.56 3.08
N SER A 62 2.22 -12.27 2.01
CA SER A 62 1.74 -11.50 0.86
C SER A 62 0.54 -12.17 0.18
N SER A 63 0.62 -13.49 0.00
CA SER A 63 -0.48 -14.28 -0.59
C SER A 63 -1.72 -14.28 0.28
N ASP A 64 -1.57 -14.42 1.60
CA ASP A 64 -2.69 -14.47 2.54
C ASP A 64 -3.41 -13.12 2.64
N ILE A 65 -2.69 -12.02 2.69
CA ILE A 65 -3.28 -10.67 2.70
C ILE A 65 -4.06 -10.42 1.41
N ARG A 66 -3.46 -10.72 0.25
CA ARG A 66 -4.14 -10.56 -1.04
C ARG A 66 -5.42 -11.39 -1.10
N ARG A 67 -5.36 -12.68 -0.77
CA ARG A 67 -6.52 -13.57 -0.72
C ARG A 67 -7.62 -13.06 0.21
N LYS A 68 -7.25 -12.49 1.36
CA LYS A 68 -8.20 -11.88 2.30
C LYS A 68 -8.89 -10.67 1.68
N ALA A 69 -8.14 -9.78 1.01
CA ALA A 69 -8.70 -8.63 0.32
C ALA A 69 -9.63 -9.04 -0.83
N GLU A 70 -9.24 -10.02 -1.66
CA GLU A 70 -10.06 -10.59 -2.73
C GLU A 70 -11.38 -11.19 -2.18
N ASN A 71 -11.32 -11.86 -1.03
CA ASN A 71 -12.51 -12.37 -0.36
C ASN A 71 -13.45 -11.26 0.09
N ILE A 72 -12.92 -10.18 0.67
CA ILE A 72 -13.71 -8.99 1.05
C ILE A 72 -14.39 -8.41 -0.19
N VAL A 73 -13.67 -8.23 -1.29
CA VAL A 73 -14.24 -7.72 -2.54
C VAL A 73 -15.40 -8.62 -3.03
N ARG A 74 -15.18 -9.91 -3.05
CA ARG A 74 -16.21 -10.87 -3.49
C ARG A 74 -17.46 -10.84 -2.61
N GLU A 75 -17.28 -10.83 -1.29
CA GLU A 75 -18.41 -10.79 -0.34
C GLU A 75 -19.15 -9.47 -0.40
N SER A 76 -18.43 -8.34 -0.49
CA SER A 76 -19.04 -7.01 -0.63
C SER A 76 -19.88 -6.91 -1.90
N ARG A 77 -19.38 -7.43 -3.03
CA ARG A 77 -20.14 -7.45 -4.29
C ARG A 77 -21.39 -8.31 -4.20
N ARG A 78 -21.33 -9.46 -3.50
CA ARG A 78 -22.50 -10.31 -3.27
C ARG A 78 -23.58 -9.60 -2.45
N LYS A 79 -23.18 -8.72 -1.54
CA LYS A 79 -24.09 -7.95 -0.67
C LYS A 79 -24.45 -6.57 -1.23
N GLU A 80 -23.89 -6.20 -2.38
CA GLU A 80 -24.02 -4.87 -2.97
C GLU A 80 -23.52 -3.76 -2.01
N GLU A 81 -22.45 -4.05 -1.26
CA GLU A 81 -21.82 -3.11 -0.32
C GLU A 81 -20.63 -2.40 -1.00
N PRO A 82 -20.47 -1.08 -0.79
CA PRO A 82 -19.35 -0.34 -1.31
C PRO A 82 -18.05 -0.66 -0.59
N ILE A 83 -16.93 -0.46 -1.29
CA ILE A 83 -15.59 -0.71 -0.79
C ILE A 83 -14.74 0.55 -0.94
N ILE A 84 -13.96 0.87 0.07
CA ILE A 84 -12.87 1.85 -0.04
C ILE A 84 -11.54 1.12 -0.05
N LEU A 85 -10.73 1.35 -1.09
CA LEU A 85 -9.33 0.98 -1.11
C LEU A 85 -8.53 2.13 -0.52
N LEU A 86 -7.94 1.89 0.67
CA LEU A 86 -7.02 2.82 1.31
C LEU A 86 -5.59 2.54 0.84
N ALA A 87 -5.03 3.46 0.07
CA ALA A 87 -3.65 3.41 -0.39
C ALA A 87 -2.77 4.38 0.39
N GLY A 88 -1.52 4.01 0.64
CA GLY A 88 -0.59 4.86 1.34
C GLY A 88 0.77 4.23 1.57
N ARG A 89 1.62 4.93 2.30
CA ARG A 89 2.91 4.38 2.72
C ARG A 89 2.71 3.22 3.70
N PRO A 90 3.67 2.30 3.82
CA PRO A 90 3.50 1.11 4.68
C PRO A 90 3.08 1.41 6.12
N TYR A 91 3.56 2.51 6.71
CA TYR A 91 3.21 2.89 8.07
C TYR A 91 1.78 3.43 8.21
N HIS A 92 1.12 3.81 7.11
CA HIS A 92 -0.29 4.22 7.13
C HIS A 92 -1.26 3.07 7.41
N THR A 93 -0.79 1.82 7.44
CA THR A 93 -1.61 0.68 7.89
C THR A 93 -1.73 0.59 9.40
N ASP A 94 -0.85 1.28 10.15
CA ASP A 94 -0.92 1.31 11.61
C ASP A 94 -2.13 2.12 12.10
N PRO A 95 -3.02 1.54 12.95
CA PRO A 95 -4.24 2.21 13.42
C PRO A 95 -3.99 3.50 14.20
N LEU A 96 -2.86 3.63 14.89
CA LEU A 96 -2.51 4.85 15.63
C LEU A 96 -2.08 5.95 14.66
N ILE A 97 -1.26 5.62 13.67
CA ILE A 97 -0.78 6.60 12.67
C ILE A 97 -1.93 7.10 11.80
N GLN A 98 -2.84 6.23 11.38
CA GLN A 98 -4.02 6.62 10.60
C GLN A 98 -5.19 7.14 11.44
N HIS A 99 -5.02 7.33 12.74
CA HIS A 99 -6.07 7.78 13.66
C HIS A 99 -7.37 6.95 13.57
N LYS A 100 -7.25 5.64 13.44
CA LYS A 100 -8.37 4.68 13.28
C LYS A 100 -9.28 4.98 12.08
N LEU A 101 -8.74 5.55 11.02
CA LEU A 101 -9.47 5.90 9.80
C LEU A 101 -10.20 4.70 9.20
N SER A 102 -9.54 3.55 9.10
CA SER A 102 -10.15 2.32 8.58
C SER A 102 -11.33 1.83 9.43
N GLU A 103 -11.21 1.88 10.76
CA GLU A 103 -12.31 1.55 11.68
C GLU A 103 -13.47 2.55 11.53
N MET A 104 -13.15 3.83 11.37
CA MET A 104 -14.15 4.89 11.18
C MET A 104 -14.95 4.68 9.90
N ILE A 105 -14.33 4.29 8.81
CA ILE A 105 -14.98 3.96 7.54
C ILE A 105 -15.84 2.71 7.71
N ALA A 106 -15.30 1.67 8.33
CA ALA A 106 -16.02 0.42 8.56
C ALA A 106 -17.28 0.62 9.43
N ASN A 107 -17.20 1.47 10.46
CA ASN A 107 -18.34 1.82 11.32
C ASN A 107 -19.45 2.58 10.59
N LEU A 108 -19.16 3.14 9.43
CA LEU A 108 -20.15 3.77 8.54
C LEU A 108 -20.77 2.77 7.53
N GLY A 109 -20.44 1.47 7.66
CA GLY A 109 -20.99 0.39 6.82
C GLY A 109 -20.31 0.27 5.46
N VAL A 110 -19.05 0.67 5.32
CA VAL A 110 -18.25 0.54 4.10
C VAL A 110 -17.08 -0.38 4.35
N ASN A 111 -16.89 -1.38 3.49
CA ASN A 111 -15.76 -2.29 3.60
C ASN A 111 -14.45 -1.60 3.21
N VAL A 112 -13.35 -1.95 3.88
CA VAL A 112 -12.04 -1.34 3.67
C VAL A 112 -11.05 -2.42 3.27
N ILE A 113 -10.29 -2.16 2.22
CA ILE A 113 -9.13 -2.95 1.81
C ILE A 113 -7.92 -2.02 1.67
N SER A 114 -6.71 -2.56 1.78
CA SER A 114 -5.48 -1.81 1.54
C SER A 114 -4.95 -2.02 0.12
N ASP A 115 -3.97 -1.20 -0.27
CA ASP A 115 -3.20 -1.36 -1.50
C ASP A 115 -2.40 -2.68 -1.55
N ASP A 116 -2.41 -3.46 -0.47
CA ASP A 116 -1.83 -4.82 -0.46
C ASP A 116 -2.58 -5.81 -1.37
N ILE A 117 -3.80 -5.50 -1.84
CA ILE A 117 -4.52 -6.33 -2.82
C ILE A 117 -3.73 -6.52 -4.12
N VAL A 118 -2.88 -5.56 -4.47
CA VAL A 118 -2.03 -5.62 -5.67
C VAL A 118 -0.59 -6.08 -5.36
N ARG A 119 -0.30 -6.47 -4.12
CA ARG A 119 1.03 -6.94 -3.72
C ARG A 119 1.42 -8.18 -4.53
N ASP A 120 2.63 -8.14 -5.08
CA ASP A 120 3.19 -9.22 -5.91
C ASP A 120 2.34 -9.61 -7.13
N ASN A 121 1.43 -8.73 -7.59
CA ASN A 121 0.68 -8.92 -8.81
C ASN A 121 1.48 -8.40 -10.01
N SER A 122 1.97 -9.34 -10.85
CA SER A 122 2.75 -9.03 -12.06
C SER A 122 1.88 -8.62 -13.26
N GLU A 123 0.56 -8.90 -13.22
CA GLU A 123 -0.35 -8.61 -14.33
C GLU A 123 -0.75 -7.13 -14.40
N ILE A 124 -0.49 -6.37 -13.32
CA ILE A 124 -0.79 -4.94 -13.30
C ILE A 124 0.47 -4.19 -13.69
N GLU A 125 0.49 -3.75 -14.93
CA GLU A 125 1.53 -2.85 -15.44
C GLU A 125 1.12 -1.41 -15.20
N THR A 126 2.08 -0.60 -14.75
CA THR A 126 1.95 0.86 -14.69
C THR A 126 2.59 1.45 -15.93
N GLN A 127 1.80 2.16 -16.75
CA GLN A 127 2.30 2.79 -17.96
C GLN A 127 3.22 3.98 -17.61
N ASP A 128 4.33 4.08 -18.36
CA ASP A 128 5.21 5.28 -18.54
C ASP A 128 5.74 6.08 -17.33
N THR A 129 5.69 5.56 -16.12
CA THR A 129 6.17 6.27 -14.91
C THR A 129 7.59 5.84 -14.53
N TYR A 130 8.59 6.15 -15.34
CA TYR A 130 9.98 5.70 -15.13
C TYR A 130 10.60 6.15 -13.79
N LEU A 131 10.32 7.38 -13.36
CA LEU A 131 10.94 7.95 -12.16
C LEU A 131 10.39 7.39 -10.84
N ILE A 132 9.14 6.96 -10.82
CA ILE A 132 8.45 6.53 -9.59
C ILE A 132 8.62 5.04 -9.35
N LYS A 133 8.89 4.25 -10.38
CA LYS A 133 9.08 2.79 -10.28
C LYS A 133 10.26 2.35 -9.39
N GLN A 134 11.17 3.25 -9.08
CA GLN A 134 12.33 2.96 -8.22
C GLN A 134 11.96 2.70 -6.76
N TRP A 135 10.81 3.19 -6.29
CA TRP A 135 10.37 3.04 -4.92
C TRP A 135 9.22 2.06 -4.78
N ALA A 136 9.43 1.00 -4.01
CA ALA A 136 8.51 -0.12 -3.89
C ALA A 136 7.08 0.28 -3.47
N TYR A 137 6.95 1.19 -2.49
CA TYR A 137 5.63 1.62 -2.00
C TYR A 137 4.89 2.51 -3.01
N MET A 138 5.60 3.39 -3.73
CA MET A 138 5.00 4.24 -4.76
C MET A 138 4.49 3.42 -5.93
N ASN A 139 5.28 2.45 -6.37
CA ASN A 139 4.88 1.50 -7.41
C ASN A 139 3.62 0.71 -6.99
N ARG A 140 3.52 0.31 -5.72
CA ARG A 140 2.33 -0.37 -5.20
C ARG A 140 1.09 0.52 -5.21
N ILE A 141 1.21 1.80 -4.83
CA ILE A 141 0.11 2.77 -4.87
C ILE A 141 -0.35 3.01 -6.30
N LEU A 142 0.57 3.16 -7.26
CA LEU A 142 0.24 3.28 -8.69
C LEU A 142 -0.49 2.05 -9.21
N LYS A 143 0.00 0.85 -8.89
CA LYS A 143 -0.67 -0.41 -9.24
C LYS A 143 -2.06 -0.52 -8.63
N ALA A 144 -2.25 -0.02 -7.40
CA ALA A 144 -3.56 0.00 -6.76
C ALA A 144 -4.52 0.98 -7.44
N ALA A 145 -4.02 2.13 -7.92
CA ALA A 145 -4.81 3.06 -8.72
C ALA A 145 -5.23 2.45 -10.06
N GLU A 146 -4.30 1.83 -10.79
CA GLU A 146 -4.58 1.09 -12.03
C GLU A 146 -5.57 -0.05 -11.81
N TRP A 147 -5.40 -0.81 -10.75
CA TRP A 147 -6.33 -1.88 -10.39
C TRP A 147 -7.74 -1.31 -10.12
N THR A 148 -7.83 -0.24 -9.34
CA THR A 148 -9.12 0.40 -9.01
C THR A 148 -9.77 1.00 -10.25
N ALA A 149 -9.00 1.60 -11.15
CA ALA A 149 -9.47 2.17 -12.40
C ALA A 149 -10.21 1.13 -13.28
N ARG A 150 -9.80 -0.14 -13.20
CA ARG A 150 -10.41 -1.27 -13.92
C ARG A 150 -11.63 -1.88 -13.20
N GLN A 151 -11.92 -1.46 -11.97
CA GLN A 151 -13.06 -1.97 -11.20
C GLN A 151 -14.35 -1.18 -11.49
N GLY A 152 -15.49 -1.72 -11.05
CA GLY A 152 -16.78 -1.02 -11.07
C GLY A 152 -16.82 0.15 -10.07
N ASN A 153 -17.95 0.86 -10.04
CA ASN A 153 -18.17 1.98 -9.11
C ASN A 153 -18.30 1.53 -7.64
N ASP A 154 -18.36 0.24 -7.41
CA ASP A 154 -18.38 -0.40 -6.11
C ASP A 154 -17.08 -0.19 -5.32
N ILE A 155 -15.97 0.12 -6.00
CA ILE A 155 -14.67 0.35 -5.36
C ILE A 155 -14.20 1.79 -5.57
N GLN A 156 -13.97 2.49 -4.47
CA GLN A 156 -13.46 3.86 -4.42
C GLN A 156 -12.01 3.88 -3.96
N PHE A 157 -11.16 4.60 -4.69
CA PHE A 157 -9.76 4.81 -4.30
C PHE A 157 -9.63 6.01 -3.37
N VAL A 158 -8.91 5.82 -2.26
CA VAL A 158 -8.58 6.87 -1.30
C VAL A 158 -7.10 6.79 -0.97
N GLN A 159 -6.36 7.86 -1.22
CA GLN A 159 -4.95 7.94 -0.86
C GLN A 159 -4.76 8.66 0.47
N MET A 160 -4.00 8.04 1.35
CA MET A 160 -3.50 8.69 2.57
C MET A 160 -2.13 9.31 2.29
N THR A 161 -1.91 10.51 2.82
CA THR A 161 -0.60 11.18 2.80
C THR A 161 -0.30 11.82 4.14
N SER A 162 0.98 11.90 4.47
CA SER A 162 1.53 12.67 5.58
C SER A 162 2.63 13.55 5.01
N PHE A 163 2.82 14.73 5.50
CA PHE A 163 3.85 15.70 5.07
C PHE A 163 3.70 16.20 3.61
N GLY A 164 4.36 17.31 3.33
CA GLY A 164 4.61 17.80 1.98
C GLY A 164 5.93 17.23 1.44
N CYS A 165 5.93 15.98 0.99
CA CYS A 165 7.11 15.32 0.45
C CYS A 165 7.14 15.43 -1.07
N GLY A 166 8.27 15.83 -1.67
CA GLY A 166 8.40 15.97 -3.14
C GLY A 166 8.01 14.71 -3.92
N PRO A 167 8.51 13.51 -3.58
CA PRO A 167 8.09 12.27 -4.21
C PRO A 167 6.58 11.99 -4.12
N ASP A 168 5.91 12.36 -3.02
CA ASP A 168 4.46 12.21 -2.90
C ASP A 168 3.71 13.15 -3.85
N ALA A 169 4.22 14.36 -4.10
CA ALA A 169 3.59 15.29 -5.02
C ALA A 169 3.50 14.70 -6.44
N PHE A 170 4.58 14.13 -6.96
CA PHE A 170 4.58 13.44 -8.25
C PHE A 170 3.63 12.24 -8.25
N LEU A 171 3.66 11.44 -7.18
CA LEU A 171 2.78 10.27 -7.05
C LEU A 171 1.30 10.66 -7.08
N LEU A 172 0.93 11.74 -6.40
CA LEU A 172 -0.44 12.23 -6.33
C LEU A 172 -0.98 12.63 -7.71
N ASP A 173 -0.15 13.29 -8.53
CA ASP A 173 -0.54 13.72 -9.86
C ASP A 173 -0.72 12.51 -10.78
N GLU A 174 0.19 11.55 -10.78
CA GLU A 174 0.08 10.32 -11.56
C GLU A 174 -1.16 9.49 -11.17
N VAL A 175 -1.40 9.31 -9.87
CA VAL A 175 -2.59 8.59 -9.38
C VAL A 175 -3.88 9.29 -9.81
N ARG A 176 -3.93 10.62 -9.69
CA ARG A 176 -5.07 11.42 -10.14
C ARG A 176 -5.33 11.23 -11.62
N ASP A 177 -4.31 11.26 -12.45
CA ASP A 177 -4.41 11.10 -13.89
C ASP A 177 -4.89 9.69 -14.29
N ILE A 178 -4.37 8.65 -13.64
CA ILE A 178 -4.82 7.26 -13.85
C ILE A 178 -6.32 7.16 -13.56
N LEU A 179 -6.76 7.63 -12.41
CA LEU A 179 -8.17 7.54 -12.02
C LEU A 179 -9.08 8.40 -12.90
N HIS A 180 -8.69 9.64 -13.19
CA HIS A 180 -9.45 10.57 -14.02
C HIS A 180 -9.66 10.07 -15.44
N ARG A 181 -8.61 9.54 -16.08
CA ARG A 181 -8.71 8.94 -17.43
C ARG A 181 -9.71 7.79 -17.50
N ASN A 182 -9.98 7.15 -16.38
CA ASN A 182 -10.93 6.04 -16.26
C ASN A 182 -12.28 6.46 -15.62
N GLY A 183 -12.54 7.76 -15.50
CA GLY A 183 -13.78 8.29 -14.95
C GLY A 183 -13.97 8.01 -13.44
N LYS A 184 -12.89 7.74 -12.73
CA LYS A 184 -12.89 7.48 -11.28
C LYS A 184 -12.56 8.74 -10.50
N PRO A 185 -13.26 9.03 -9.40
CA PRO A 185 -12.89 10.12 -8.52
C PRO A 185 -11.61 9.79 -7.74
N PHE A 186 -10.83 10.83 -7.47
CA PHE A 186 -9.64 10.76 -6.61
C PHE A 186 -9.91 11.46 -5.29
N THR A 187 -9.67 10.78 -4.18
CA THR A 187 -9.78 11.35 -2.84
C THR A 187 -8.46 11.27 -2.11
N LEU A 188 -7.99 12.42 -1.62
CA LEU A 188 -6.77 12.54 -0.82
C LEU A 188 -7.14 12.86 0.63
N LEU A 189 -6.67 12.04 1.57
CA LEU A 189 -6.78 12.29 3.00
C LEU A 189 -5.40 12.58 3.58
N LYS A 190 -5.23 13.78 4.11
CA LYS A 190 -4.03 14.20 4.83
C LYS A 190 -4.19 13.85 6.29
N ILE A 191 -3.27 13.04 6.84
CA ILE A 191 -3.38 12.43 8.17
C ILE A 191 -2.30 12.89 9.17
N ASP A 192 -1.48 13.88 8.81
CA ASP A 192 -0.38 14.41 9.62
C ASP A 192 -0.83 15.43 10.69
N ASP A 193 -2.04 15.91 10.62
CA ASP A 193 -2.55 16.92 11.57
C ASP A 193 -3.32 16.26 12.72
N VAL A 194 -2.61 15.95 13.78
CA VAL A 194 -3.15 15.31 15.01
C VAL A 194 -4.24 16.17 15.67
N ASN A 195 -4.23 17.48 15.42
CA ASN A 195 -5.10 18.43 16.10
C ASN A 195 -6.51 18.53 15.49
N ASN A 196 -6.78 17.88 14.35
CA ASN A 196 -8.05 18.06 13.66
C ASN A 196 -8.75 16.77 13.24
N ILE A 197 -8.87 15.81 14.17
CA ILE A 197 -9.65 14.57 13.96
C ILE A 197 -11.10 14.87 13.53
N GLY A 198 -11.68 16.01 13.95
CA GLY A 198 -13.02 16.43 13.57
C GLY A 198 -13.15 16.67 12.06
N SER A 199 -12.20 17.36 11.46
CA SER A 199 -12.16 17.60 10.01
C SER A 199 -12.01 16.31 9.21
N LEU A 200 -11.16 15.39 9.67
CA LEU A 200 -11.01 14.08 9.06
C LEU A 200 -12.33 13.29 9.11
N LYS A 201 -13.02 13.28 10.25
CA LYS A 201 -14.33 12.62 10.42
C LYS A 201 -15.39 13.19 9.46
N LEU A 202 -15.45 14.50 9.30
CA LEU A 202 -16.38 15.13 8.36
C LEU A 202 -16.09 14.74 6.91
N ARG A 203 -14.82 14.76 6.50
CA ARG A 203 -14.40 14.34 5.15
C ARG A 203 -14.74 12.87 4.87
N VAL A 204 -14.49 11.99 5.83
CA VAL A 204 -14.84 10.57 5.72
C VAL A 204 -16.35 10.36 5.60
N ARG A 205 -17.15 11.03 6.43
CA ARG A 205 -18.61 10.96 6.33
C ARG A 205 -19.11 11.45 4.97
N SER A 206 -18.62 12.59 4.51
CA SER A 206 -18.98 13.16 3.21
C SER A 206 -18.62 12.20 2.06
N LEU A 207 -17.44 11.60 2.12
CA LEU A 207 -17.00 10.58 1.15
C LEU A 207 -17.93 9.36 1.16
N VAL A 208 -18.23 8.82 2.33
CA VAL A 208 -19.09 7.63 2.48
C VAL A 208 -20.53 7.92 2.00
N GLU A 209 -21.07 9.09 2.33
CA GLU A 209 -22.40 9.48 1.85
C GLU A 209 -22.44 9.64 0.32
N SER A 210 -21.43 10.26 -0.27
CA SER A 210 -21.30 10.35 -1.73
C SER A 210 -21.22 8.97 -2.38
N LEU A 211 -20.47 8.05 -1.77
CA LEU A 211 -20.31 6.68 -2.27
C LEU A 211 -21.66 5.92 -2.25
N LYS A 212 -22.44 6.05 -1.18
CA LYS A 212 -23.75 5.40 -1.05
C LYS A 212 -24.80 5.93 -2.03
N GLN A 213 -24.65 7.18 -2.48
CA GLN A 213 -25.53 7.79 -3.48
C GLN A 213 -25.13 7.41 -4.92
N THR A 214 -23.93 6.89 -5.13
CA THR A 214 -23.45 6.51 -6.46
C THR A 214 -23.97 5.12 -6.82
N PRO A 215 -24.63 4.94 -8.00
CA PRO A 215 -25.06 3.62 -8.43
C PRO A 215 -23.88 2.63 -8.53
N LEU A 216 -23.96 1.51 -7.85
CA LEU A 216 -22.89 0.50 -7.80
C LEU A 216 -22.72 -0.25 -9.14
N ARG A 217 -23.74 -0.24 -9.99
CA ARG A 217 -23.73 -0.84 -11.33
C ARG A 217 -23.48 0.22 -12.39
N GLY A 218 -22.31 0.22 -12.99
CA GLY A 218 -22.00 1.04 -14.16
C GLY A 218 -20.54 1.03 -14.54
N THR A 219 -20.19 0.20 -15.53
CA THR A 219 -19.06 0.23 -16.47
C THR A 219 -18.36 -1.12 -16.70
N THR A 220 -19.13 -2.18 -16.96
CA THR A 220 -18.56 -3.38 -17.61
C THR A 220 -18.79 -3.41 -19.12
N GLU A 221 -19.51 -2.45 -19.70
CA GLU A 221 -19.87 -2.50 -21.15
C GLU A 221 -18.98 -1.72 -22.11
N LYS A 222 -18.07 -0.87 -21.64
CA LYS A 222 -17.24 -0.03 -22.55
C LYS A 222 -15.96 -0.68 -23.08
N PHE A 223 -15.59 -1.88 -22.63
CA PHE A 223 -14.34 -2.53 -23.06
C PHE A 223 -14.51 -3.73 -24.00
N ARG A 224 -15.74 -4.03 -24.46
CA ARG A 224 -16.01 -5.16 -25.35
C ARG A 224 -16.08 -4.83 -26.86
N THR A 225 -15.88 -3.60 -27.26
CA THR A 225 -15.98 -3.23 -28.67
C THR A 225 -14.76 -2.44 -29.14
N LYS A 226 -13.60 -3.08 -29.21
CA LYS A 226 -12.51 -2.75 -30.14
C LYS A 226 -11.63 -3.97 -30.37
N GLU A 227 -12.26 -5.01 -30.95
CA GLU A 227 -11.56 -5.98 -31.78
C GLU A 227 -12.40 -6.10 -33.06
N VAL A 228 -12.04 -5.33 -34.05
CA VAL A 228 -12.17 -5.63 -35.48
C VAL A 228 -11.02 -4.96 -36.21
#